data_54b2bcadfa32f1d4b7032676da8a20eb
#
_entry.id   54b2bcadfa32f1d4b7032676da8a20eb
#
_cell.length_a   1.000
_cell.length_b   1.000
_cell.length_c   1.000
_cell.angle_alpha   90.00
_cell.angle_beta   90.00
_cell.angle_gamma   90.00
#
_symmetry.space_group_name_H-M   'P 1'
#
loop_
_entity.id
_entity.type
_entity.pdbx_description
1 polymer ?
#
loop_
_entity_poly.entity_id
_entity_poly.type
_entity_poly.pdbx_seq_one_letter_code
_entity_poly.pdbx_strand_id
1 'polypeptide(L)'
;IVKLGDAKLQEGGFKLLLAQGTSAAWAANLIASEQLPAPDALVLLDGFFPNQLSNQTLAKQVAQASIPTLDLYQEDGGRWPLLAAEARQSESRRSHKLNYRPYALMALDETPGRIQGWLTHLGWI
;
A
#
# COMPACT_ATOMS: atom_id res chain seq x y z
N ILE A 1 -1.37 1.76 -16.25
CA ILE A 1 -2.72 2.18 -15.91
C ILE A 1 -2.96 1.99 -14.43
N VAL A 2 -3.37 3.05 -13.77
CA VAL A 2 -3.66 3.01 -12.34
C VAL A 2 -5.07 2.45 -12.16
N LYS A 3 -5.18 1.36 -11.37
CA LYS A 3 -6.48 0.83 -10.96
C LYS A 3 -6.83 1.47 -9.63
N LEU A 4 -7.82 2.34 -9.67
CA LEU A 4 -8.30 3.01 -8.48
C LEU A 4 -9.61 2.36 -8.05
N GLY A 5 -9.63 1.84 -6.83
CA GLY A 5 -10.87 1.39 -6.22
C GLY A 5 -11.28 2.37 -5.14
N ASP A 6 -12.35 3.08 -5.38
CA ASP A 6 -12.93 3.97 -4.39
C ASP A 6 -14.07 3.21 -3.73
N ALA A 7 -13.88 2.82 -2.47
CA ALA A 7 -14.92 2.16 -1.71
C ALA A 7 -15.38 3.07 -0.59
N LYS A 8 -16.65 3.41 -0.58
CA LYS A 8 -17.25 4.05 0.58
C LYS A 8 -17.70 2.95 1.52
N LEU A 9 -17.03 2.84 2.64
CA LEU A 9 -17.25 1.75 3.58
C LEU A 9 -18.46 1.98 4.47
N GLN A 10 -18.86 3.21 4.64
CA GLN A 10 -20.06 3.55 5.41
C GLN A 10 -20.46 4.98 5.09
N GLU A 11 -21.64 5.31 5.56
CA GLU A 11 -22.18 6.63 5.40
C GLU A 11 -21.29 7.68 6.06
N GLY A 12 -20.93 8.69 5.32
CA GLY A 12 -19.99 9.69 5.76
C GLY A 12 -18.53 9.37 5.51
N GLY A 13 -18.29 8.27 5.08
CA GLY A 13 -17.37 7.47 4.58
C GLY A 13 -15.91 7.62 4.54
N PHE A 14 -15.28 6.47 4.49
CA PHE A 14 -13.85 6.37 4.27
C PHE A 14 -13.58 6.20 2.79
N LYS A 15 -12.50 6.83 2.31
CA LYS A 15 -11.98 6.58 0.98
C LYS A 15 -10.80 5.62 1.10
N LEU A 16 -10.98 4.44 0.53
CA LEU A 16 -9.95 3.43 0.45
C LEU A 16 -9.43 3.38 -0.98
N LEU A 17 -8.14 3.58 -1.15
CA LEU A 17 -7.49 3.42 -2.45
C LEU A 17 -6.78 2.08 -2.48
N LEU A 18 -7.16 1.23 -3.44
CA LEU A 18 -6.51 -0.05 -3.70
C LEU A 18 -5.84 0.03 -5.07
N ALA A 19 -4.56 -0.26 -5.11
CA ALA A 19 -3.81 -0.28 -6.37
C ALA A 19 -2.86 -1.47 -6.41
N GLN A 20 -2.56 -1.95 -7.62
CA GLN A 20 -1.78 -3.15 -7.82
C GLN A 20 -0.61 -2.92 -8.76
N GLY A 21 0.51 -3.58 -8.48
CA GLY A 21 1.68 -3.60 -9.34
C GLY A 21 2.33 -2.23 -9.51
N THR A 22 2.75 -1.91 -10.71
CA THR A 22 3.32 -0.59 -11.00
C THR A 22 2.31 0.53 -10.81
N SER A 23 1.02 0.22 -10.95
CA SER A 23 -0.04 1.19 -10.65
C SER A 23 -0.05 1.57 -9.17
N ALA A 24 0.22 0.61 -8.28
CA ALA A 24 0.34 0.89 -6.85
C ALA A 24 1.50 1.83 -6.57
N ALA A 25 2.64 1.59 -7.20
CA ALA A 25 3.82 2.43 -7.05
C ALA A 25 3.55 3.86 -7.53
N TRP A 26 2.93 4.00 -8.69
CA TRP A 26 2.58 5.33 -9.22
C TRP A 26 1.55 6.04 -8.35
N ALA A 27 0.53 5.31 -7.86
CA ALA A 27 -0.48 5.90 -6.99
C ALA A 27 0.15 6.46 -5.71
N ALA A 28 1.01 5.69 -5.06
CA ALA A 28 1.69 6.14 -3.85
C ALA A 28 2.60 7.35 -4.12
N ASN A 29 3.32 7.32 -5.24
CA ASN A 29 4.17 8.44 -5.64
C ASN A 29 3.37 9.72 -5.91
N LEU A 30 2.25 9.60 -6.62
CA LEU A 30 1.40 10.74 -6.93
C LEU A 30 0.73 11.32 -5.69
N ILE A 31 0.37 10.49 -4.73
CA ILE A 31 -0.16 10.94 -3.43
C ILE A 31 0.93 11.70 -2.67
N ALA A 32 2.14 11.17 -2.63
CA ALA A 32 3.25 11.79 -1.92
C ALA A 32 3.64 13.13 -2.53
N SER A 33 3.53 13.27 -3.85
CA SER A 33 3.82 14.52 -4.55
C SER A 33 2.61 15.44 -4.66
N GLU A 34 1.52 15.10 -4.00
CA GLU A 34 0.28 15.88 -3.94
C GLU A 34 -0.41 16.07 -5.30
N GLN A 35 -0.13 15.17 -6.25
CA GLN A 35 -0.79 15.18 -7.56
C GLN A 35 -2.09 14.37 -7.56
N LEU A 36 -2.29 13.53 -6.55
CA LEU A 36 -3.56 12.86 -6.27
C LEU A 36 -4.00 13.21 -4.86
N PRO A 37 -5.32 13.37 -4.63
CA PRO A 37 -5.83 13.59 -3.28
C PRO A 37 -5.49 12.39 -2.39
N ALA A 38 -5.12 12.65 -1.15
CA ALA A 38 -4.82 11.58 -0.21
C ALA A 38 -6.09 10.84 0.17
N PRO A 39 -6.11 9.50 0.06
CA PRO A 39 -7.23 8.71 0.59
C PRO A 39 -7.16 8.62 2.11
N ASP A 40 -8.19 8.08 2.73
CA ASP A 40 -8.17 7.83 4.17
C ASP A 40 -7.30 6.61 4.50
N ALA A 41 -7.22 5.66 3.59
CA ALA A 41 -6.35 4.49 3.72
C ALA A 41 -5.86 4.04 2.35
N LEU A 42 -4.68 3.44 2.33
CA LEU A 42 -4.02 2.99 1.11
C LEU A 42 -3.73 1.48 1.21
N VAL A 43 -4.13 0.73 0.20
CA VAL A 43 -3.78 -0.68 0.07
C VAL A 43 -2.92 -0.86 -1.17
N LEU A 44 -1.72 -1.35 -0.98
CA LEU A 44 -0.81 -1.69 -2.06
C LEU A 44 -0.82 -3.21 -2.24
N LEU A 45 -0.91 -3.66 -3.48
CA LEU A 45 -0.85 -5.08 -3.81
C LEU A 45 0.30 -5.27 -4.80
N ASP A 46 1.37 -5.92 -4.35
CA ASP A 46 2.58 -6.13 -5.15
C ASP A 46 3.08 -4.84 -5.79
N GLY A 47 3.13 -3.74 -5.01
CA GLY A 47 3.56 -2.45 -5.53
C GLY A 47 5.06 -2.40 -5.79
N PHE A 48 5.46 -1.94 -6.97
CA PHE A 48 6.87 -1.84 -7.32
C PHE A 48 7.11 -0.94 -8.53
N PHE A 49 8.32 -0.39 -8.60
CA PHE A 49 8.91 0.11 -9.83
C PHE A 49 9.99 -0.88 -10.29
N PRO A 50 10.23 -1.03 -11.59
CA PRO A 50 11.24 -1.98 -12.08
C PRO A 50 12.67 -1.42 -11.99
N ASN A 51 12.99 -0.72 -10.91
CA ASN A 51 14.36 -0.31 -10.61
C ASN A 51 14.50 0.01 -9.12
N GLN A 52 15.71 -0.22 -8.62
CA GLN A 52 16.01 -0.14 -7.20
C GLN A 52 15.89 1.29 -6.64
N LEU A 53 16.38 2.28 -7.39
CA LEU A 53 16.42 3.65 -6.92
C LEU A 53 15.00 4.21 -6.73
N SER A 54 14.13 3.96 -7.68
CA SER A 54 12.73 4.38 -7.59
C SER A 54 12.02 3.69 -6.44
N ASN A 55 12.30 2.41 -6.21
CA ASN A 55 11.71 1.67 -5.09
C ASN A 55 12.18 2.20 -3.75
N GLN A 56 13.42 2.63 -3.63
CA GLN A 56 13.94 3.23 -2.41
C GLN A 56 13.28 4.58 -2.13
N THR A 57 13.12 5.39 -3.17
CA THR A 57 12.42 6.67 -3.06
C THR A 57 10.96 6.47 -2.63
N LEU A 58 10.29 5.51 -3.26
CA LEU A 58 8.91 5.18 -2.93
C LEU A 58 8.78 4.69 -1.50
N ALA A 59 9.73 3.86 -1.04
CA ALA A 59 9.74 3.35 0.33
C ALA A 59 9.77 4.49 1.35
N LYS A 60 10.59 5.50 1.11
CA LYS A 60 10.66 6.67 1.96
C LYS A 60 9.37 7.48 1.93
N GLN A 61 8.77 7.64 0.75
CA GLN A 61 7.51 8.36 0.60
C GLN A 61 6.38 7.67 1.39
N VAL A 62 6.29 6.36 1.29
CA VAL A 62 5.28 5.58 2.03
C VAL A 62 5.53 5.68 3.53
N ALA A 63 6.79 5.55 3.96
CA ALA A 63 7.14 5.61 5.37
C ALA A 63 6.85 6.97 6.00
N GLN A 64 6.97 8.04 5.24
CA GLN A 64 6.75 9.40 5.72
C GLN A 64 5.30 9.85 5.62
N ALA A 65 4.47 9.15 4.86
CA ALA A 65 3.06 9.50 4.73
C ALA A 65 2.31 9.15 6.01
N SER A 66 1.34 9.98 6.37
CA SER A 66 0.51 9.76 7.56
C SER A 66 -0.64 8.78 7.32
N ILE A 67 -0.85 8.38 6.08
CA ILE A 67 -1.99 7.55 5.68
C ILE A 67 -1.79 6.12 6.16
N PRO A 68 -2.78 5.50 6.84
CA PRO A 68 -2.71 4.07 7.13
C PRO A 68 -2.51 3.27 5.86
N THR A 69 -1.54 2.38 5.86
CA THR A 69 -1.13 1.65 4.67
C THR A 69 -1.06 0.15 4.94
N LEU A 70 -1.80 -0.62 4.15
CA LEU A 70 -1.72 -2.07 4.10
C LEU A 70 -0.91 -2.45 2.87
N ASP A 71 0.20 -3.14 3.06
CA ASP A 71 1.13 -3.48 2.01
C ASP A 71 1.11 -5.00 1.80
N LEU A 72 0.33 -5.42 0.82
CA LEU A 72 0.16 -6.84 0.50
C LEU A 72 1.12 -7.23 -0.61
N TYR A 73 1.78 -8.36 -0.44
CA TYR A 73 2.71 -8.86 -1.44
C TYR A 73 2.70 -10.38 -1.48
N GLN A 74 2.97 -10.93 -2.64
CA GLN A 74 3.12 -12.37 -2.83
C GLN A 74 4.60 -12.73 -2.75
N GLU A 75 4.96 -13.74 -1.96
CA GLU A 75 6.36 -14.17 -1.82
C GLU A 75 6.93 -14.67 -3.14
N ASP A 76 6.09 -15.23 -3.99
CA ASP A 76 6.48 -15.71 -5.31
C ASP A 76 6.06 -14.76 -6.45
N GLY A 77 5.73 -13.53 -6.09
CA GLY A 77 5.23 -12.53 -7.06
C GLY A 77 6.28 -11.92 -7.96
N GLY A 78 7.52 -12.37 -7.83
CA GLY A 78 8.61 -11.88 -8.63
C GLY A 78 9.61 -11.07 -7.82
N ARG A 79 10.79 -10.86 -8.43
CA ARG A 79 11.91 -10.22 -7.76
C ARG A 79 11.61 -8.77 -7.35
N TRP A 80 11.12 -7.98 -8.30
CA TRP A 80 10.93 -6.55 -8.06
C TRP A 80 9.86 -6.25 -7.02
N PRO A 81 8.66 -6.87 -7.08
CA PRO A 81 7.66 -6.66 -6.03
C PRO A 81 8.15 -7.04 -4.65
N LEU A 82 8.89 -8.14 -4.53
CA LEU A 82 9.40 -8.59 -3.24
C LEU A 82 10.45 -7.62 -2.69
N LEU A 83 11.41 -7.20 -3.51
CA LEU A 83 12.43 -6.24 -3.09
C LEU A 83 11.82 -4.89 -2.71
N ALA A 84 10.82 -4.45 -3.46
CA ALA A 84 10.13 -3.20 -3.17
C ALA A 84 9.40 -3.27 -1.83
N ALA A 85 8.71 -4.38 -1.54
CA ALA A 85 8.02 -4.57 -0.27
C ALA A 85 9.01 -4.58 0.90
N GLU A 86 10.14 -5.26 0.75
CA GLU A 86 11.17 -5.29 1.76
C GLU A 86 11.73 -3.89 2.06
N ALA A 87 11.92 -3.08 1.02
CA ALA A 87 12.39 -1.71 1.18
C ALA A 87 11.37 -0.87 1.96
N ARG A 88 10.08 -1.01 1.67
CA ARG A 88 9.03 -0.29 2.40
C ARG A 88 8.95 -0.71 3.85
N GLN A 89 9.09 -2.00 4.13
CA GLN A 89 9.11 -2.51 5.50
C GLN A 89 10.28 -1.93 6.29
N SER A 90 11.46 -1.93 5.70
CA SER A 90 12.67 -1.40 6.32
C SER A 90 12.54 0.10 6.63
N GLU A 91 12.09 0.88 5.66
CA GLU A 91 11.94 2.32 5.84
C GLU A 91 10.83 2.66 6.85
N SER A 92 9.74 1.90 6.86
CA SER A 92 8.65 2.13 7.80
C SER A 92 9.08 1.83 9.23
N ARG A 93 9.90 0.80 9.44
CA ARG A 93 10.48 0.52 10.76
C ARG A 93 11.42 1.64 11.19
N ARG A 94 12.28 2.10 10.29
CA ARG A 94 13.23 3.18 10.57
C ARG A 94 12.52 4.48 10.92
N SER A 95 11.42 4.78 10.25
CA SER A 95 10.64 6.00 10.46
C SER A 95 9.61 5.86 11.58
N HIS A 96 9.50 4.70 12.20
CA HIS A 96 8.52 4.42 13.25
C HIS A 96 7.07 4.66 12.80
N LYS A 97 6.76 4.31 11.54
CA LYS A 97 5.40 4.41 11.03
C LYS A 97 4.56 3.28 11.64
N LEU A 98 3.70 3.62 12.59
CA LEU A 98 2.92 2.63 13.34
C LEU A 98 1.71 2.10 12.56
N ASN A 99 1.23 2.86 11.58
CA ASN A 99 0.05 2.47 10.78
C ASN A 99 0.43 1.89 9.41
N TYR A 100 1.58 1.25 9.34
CA TYR A 100 2.02 0.48 8.18
C TYR A 100 1.95 -1.00 8.52
N ARG A 101 1.20 -1.77 7.71
CA ARG A 101 1.03 -3.20 7.93
C ARG A 101 1.43 -3.98 6.69
N PRO A 102 2.60 -4.64 6.69
CA PRO A 102 2.95 -5.55 5.62
C PRO A 102 2.29 -6.91 5.84
N TYR A 103 1.93 -7.58 4.77
CA TYR A 103 1.38 -8.92 4.85
C TYR A 103 1.72 -9.73 3.60
N ALA A 104 2.36 -10.89 3.79
CA ALA A 104 2.67 -11.80 2.71
C ALA A 104 1.44 -12.66 2.39
N LEU A 105 1.00 -12.61 1.14
CA LEU A 105 -0.13 -13.40 0.67
C LEU A 105 0.38 -14.74 0.12
N MET A 106 -0.35 -15.81 0.42
CA MET A 106 -0.11 -17.09 -0.22
C MET A 106 -0.84 -17.19 -1.55
N ALA A 107 -1.96 -16.50 -1.68
CA ALA A 107 -2.74 -16.44 -2.92
C ALA A 107 -3.50 -15.11 -2.99
N LEU A 108 -3.75 -14.64 -4.21
CA LEU A 108 -4.44 -13.36 -4.42
C LEU A 108 -5.86 -13.35 -3.88
N ASP A 109 -6.51 -14.52 -3.77
CA ASP A 109 -7.88 -14.60 -3.25
C ASP A 109 -7.97 -14.30 -1.75
N GLU A 110 -6.86 -14.22 -1.05
CA GLU A 110 -6.84 -13.77 0.35
C GLU A 110 -7.06 -12.26 0.49
N THR A 111 -6.88 -11.50 -0.59
CA THR A 111 -6.85 -10.05 -0.54
C THR A 111 -8.10 -9.42 0.09
N PRO A 112 -9.34 -9.80 -0.28
CA PRO A 112 -10.52 -9.18 0.33
C PRO A 112 -10.58 -9.42 1.83
N GLY A 113 -10.27 -10.63 2.28
CA GLY A 113 -10.29 -10.97 3.70
C GLY A 113 -9.25 -10.22 4.50
N ARG A 114 -8.05 -10.00 3.93
CA ARG A 114 -6.99 -9.26 4.59
C ARG A 114 -7.34 -7.77 4.71
N ILE A 115 -7.94 -7.20 3.69
CA ILE A 115 -8.40 -5.81 3.73
C ILE A 115 -9.48 -5.66 4.80
N GLN A 116 -10.46 -6.56 4.82
CA GLN A 116 -11.53 -6.51 5.80
C GLN A 116 -11.00 -6.65 7.22
N GLY A 117 -10.11 -7.61 7.47
CA GLY A 117 -9.52 -7.80 8.78
C GLY A 117 -8.72 -6.59 9.24
N TRP A 118 -7.98 -5.97 8.33
CA TRP A 118 -7.21 -4.77 8.64
C TRP A 118 -8.12 -3.59 8.99
N LEU A 119 -9.18 -3.37 8.22
CA LEU A 119 -10.13 -2.29 8.50
C LEU A 119 -10.85 -2.52 9.83
N THR A 120 -11.17 -3.77 10.15
CA THR A 120 -11.74 -4.12 11.45
C THR A 120 -10.75 -3.79 12.57
N HIS A 121 -9.48 -4.12 12.38
CA HIS A 121 -8.43 -3.81 13.35
C HIS A 121 -8.29 -2.31 13.57
N LEU A 122 -8.44 -1.51 12.51
CA LEU A 122 -8.41 -0.05 12.61
C LEU A 122 -9.67 0.52 13.27
N GLY A 123 -10.70 -0.28 13.44
CA GLY A 123 -11.95 0.17 14.02
C GLY A 123 -12.86 0.88 13.02
N TRP A 124 -12.64 0.67 11.73
CA TRP A 124 -13.39 1.38 10.67
C TRP A 124 -14.63 0.63 10.19
N ILE A 125 -14.70 -0.66 10.47
CA ILE A 125 -15.88 -1.48 10.17
C ILE A 125 -16.14 -2.49 11.29
#